data_4d2382d658866a643f425c9a3da04c4d
#
_entry.id   4d2382d658866a643f425c9a3da04c4d
#
_cell.length_a   1.000
_cell.length_b   1.000
_cell.length_c   1.000
_cell.angle_alpha   90.00
_cell.angle_beta   90.00
_cell.angle_gamma   90.00
#
_symmetry.space_group_name_H-M   'P 1'
#
loop_
_entity.id
_entity.type
_entity.pdbx_description
1 polymer ?
#
loop_
_entity_poly.entity_id
_entity_poly.type
_entity_poly.pdbx_seq_one_letter_code
_entity_poly.pdbx_strand_id
1 'polypeptide(L)'
;MISYIQYIKLYLFIIISIFLNSFTITSFAHEIKPSIADFYYDDNYLNFEIRLNAELILSNIDASKITNTNSSPLTDIYDKYRLLDKTELENLFIEKWEEIKSNIEIKINNKFSKIDLVRIEIKDVTNFEISRDSLIYLKIVLNKNSEQFTFKWFKNYGPIILRENNELKIDDDLYTEYLQPGIESDQIFLRENNFRSALVS
;
A
#
# COMPACT_ATOMS: atom_id res chain seq x y z
N MET A 1 51.09 37.50 -19.65
CA MET A 1 51.54 36.14 -20.00
C MET A 1 51.18 35.19 -18.87
N ILE A 2 50.14 34.38 -19.02
CA ILE A 2 49.69 33.42 -17.99
C ILE A 2 50.79 32.35 -17.91
N SER A 3 51.29 32.11 -16.67
CA SER A 3 52.35 31.15 -16.40
C SER A 3 51.87 29.72 -16.75
N TYR A 4 52.72 28.87 -17.33
CA TYR A 4 52.48 27.46 -17.62
C TYR A 4 51.92 26.71 -16.40
N ILE A 5 52.32 27.11 -15.22
CA ILE A 5 51.83 26.60 -13.92
C ILE A 5 50.34 26.90 -13.71
N GLN A 6 49.81 28.00 -14.22
CA GLN A 6 48.38 28.33 -14.08
C GLN A 6 47.50 27.45 -14.96
N TYR A 7 47.97 27.07 -16.15
CA TYR A 7 47.29 26.10 -17.02
C TYR A 7 47.22 24.71 -16.36
N ILE A 8 48.34 24.27 -15.77
CA ILE A 8 48.35 22.98 -15.06
C ILE A 8 47.35 22.96 -13.88
N LYS A 9 47.31 24.04 -13.09
CA LYS A 9 46.35 24.16 -11.98
C LYS A 9 44.90 24.15 -12.48
N LEU A 10 44.62 24.86 -13.56
CA LEU A 10 43.29 24.89 -14.17
C LEU A 10 42.86 23.50 -14.67
N TYR A 11 43.79 22.81 -15.37
CA TYR A 11 43.53 21.47 -15.88
C TYR A 11 43.29 20.45 -14.75
N LEU A 12 44.09 20.52 -13.69
CA LEU A 12 43.92 19.68 -12.52
C LEU A 12 42.58 19.94 -11.81
N PHE A 13 42.18 21.21 -11.69
CA PHE A 13 40.89 21.59 -11.12
C PHE A 13 39.72 21.06 -11.95
N ILE A 14 39.80 21.13 -13.29
CA ILE A 14 38.77 20.59 -14.19
C ILE A 14 38.67 19.07 -14.05
N ILE A 15 39.81 18.35 -14.02
CA ILE A 15 39.83 16.90 -13.85
C ILE A 15 39.23 16.50 -12.50
N ILE A 16 39.57 17.18 -11.40
CA ILE A 16 39.02 16.93 -10.07
C ILE A 16 37.51 17.23 -10.05
N SER A 17 37.06 18.31 -10.68
CA SER A 17 35.65 18.66 -10.78
C SER A 17 34.85 17.62 -11.57
N ILE A 18 35.36 17.09 -12.65
CA ILE A 18 34.73 16.01 -13.43
C ILE A 18 34.68 14.73 -12.60
N PHE A 19 35.74 14.39 -11.90
CA PHE A 19 35.82 13.20 -11.06
C PHE A 19 34.83 13.25 -9.89
N LEU A 20 34.66 14.40 -9.24
CA LEU A 20 33.72 14.62 -8.17
C LEU A 20 32.24 14.51 -8.64
N ASN A 21 31.93 14.90 -9.87
CA ASN A 21 30.60 14.77 -10.44
C ASN A 21 30.30 13.36 -10.97
N SER A 22 31.30 12.49 -11.13
CA SER A 22 31.12 11.10 -11.59
C SER A 22 30.65 10.15 -10.48
N PHE A 23 30.69 10.55 -9.21
CA PHE A 23 30.17 9.81 -8.07
C PHE A 23 28.74 10.24 -7.74
N THR A 24 27.84 10.28 -8.71
CA THR A 24 26.41 10.24 -8.40
C THR A 24 26.09 8.82 -7.95
N ILE A 25 26.17 8.59 -6.64
CA ILE A 25 25.57 7.40 -6.04
C ILE A 25 24.08 7.56 -6.28
N THR A 26 23.54 6.82 -7.23
CA THR A 26 22.09 6.62 -7.31
C THR A 26 21.69 5.87 -6.04
N SER A 27 21.29 6.62 -5.03
CA SER A 27 20.60 6.05 -3.89
C SER A 27 19.26 5.53 -4.42
N PHE A 28 19.16 4.23 -4.63
CA PHE A 28 17.87 3.59 -4.88
C PHE A 28 17.07 3.70 -3.58
N ALA A 29 16.31 4.76 -3.48
CA ALA A 29 15.42 4.98 -2.37
C ALA A 29 14.23 4.03 -2.53
N HIS A 30 14.04 3.11 -1.59
CA HIS A 30 12.84 2.29 -1.50
C HIS A 30 11.67 3.17 -1.06
N GLU A 31 11.12 3.92 -2.01
CA GLU A 31 9.99 4.80 -1.80
C GLU A 31 8.78 4.00 -1.30
N ILE A 32 8.17 4.49 -0.22
CA ILE A 32 6.94 3.92 0.31
C ILE A 32 5.77 4.49 -0.47
N LYS A 33 5.11 3.64 -1.26
CA LYS A 33 3.91 3.99 -2.01
C LYS A 33 2.67 3.78 -1.15
N PRO A 34 1.58 4.56 -1.36
CA PRO A 34 0.29 4.27 -0.77
C PRO A 34 -0.18 2.86 -1.11
N SER A 35 -0.78 2.17 -0.13
CA SER A 35 -1.55 0.97 -0.41
C SER A 35 -2.80 1.33 -1.23
N ILE A 36 -3.40 0.36 -1.90
CA ILE A 36 -4.64 0.56 -2.67
C ILE A 36 -5.62 -0.51 -2.24
N ALA A 37 -6.78 -0.11 -1.74
CA ALA A 37 -7.88 -0.99 -1.37
C ALA A 37 -9.03 -0.81 -2.36
N ASP A 38 -9.18 -1.75 -3.26
CA ASP A 38 -10.32 -1.85 -4.14
C ASP A 38 -11.43 -2.64 -3.43
N PHE A 39 -12.64 -2.07 -3.32
CA PHE A 39 -13.76 -2.76 -2.71
C PHE A 39 -14.93 -2.92 -3.68
N TYR A 40 -15.66 -4.02 -3.51
CA TYR A 40 -16.92 -4.29 -4.17
C TYR A 40 -17.84 -5.06 -3.22
N TYR A 41 -19.14 -4.99 -3.45
CA TYR A 41 -20.11 -5.66 -2.58
C TYR A 41 -21.28 -6.25 -3.36
N ASP A 42 -21.87 -7.28 -2.79
CA ASP A 42 -23.12 -7.90 -3.18
C ASP A 42 -24.08 -7.94 -1.99
N ASP A 43 -25.19 -8.65 -2.12
CA ASP A 43 -26.21 -8.76 -1.04
C ASP A 43 -25.69 -9.42 0.23
N ASN A 44 -24.61 -10.19 0.16
CA ASN A 44 -24.12 -11.02 1.27
C ASN A 44 -22.75 -10.61 1.78
N TYR A 45 -21.92 -9.97 0.93
CA TYR A 45 -20.52 -9.74 1.23
C TYR A 45 -20.03 -8.38 0.77
N LEU A 46 -19.21 -7.76 1.61
CA LEU A 46 -18.30 -6.67 1.25
C LEU A 46 -16.91 -7.28 1.10
N ASN A 47 -16.32 -7.13 -0.05
CA ASN A 47 -15.03 -7.69 -0.41
C ASN A 47 -14.01 -6.58 -0.62
N PHE A 48 -12.76 -6.82 -0.23
CA PHE A 48 -11.63 -5.94 -0.51
C PHE A 48 -10.52 -6.73 -1.19
N GLU A 49 -9.92 -6.12 -2.19
CA GLU A 49 -8.63 -6.48 -2.74
C GLU A 49 -7.64 -5.36 -2.39
N ILE A 50 -6.68 -5.66 -1.50
CA ILE A 50 -5.75 -4.64 -1.01
C ILE A 50 -4.35 -4.94 -1.53
N ARG A 51 -3.85 -4.05 -2.39
CA ARG A 51 -2.46 -4.03 -2.82
C ARG A 51 -1.63 -3.29 -1.79
N LEU A 52 -0.62 -3.96 -1.27
CA LEU A 52 0.23 -3.46 -0.19
C LEU A 52 1.67 -3.96 -0.33
N ASN A 53 2.56 -3.43 0.50
CA ASN A 53 3.91 -3.96 0.68
C ASN A 53 3.92 -4.85 1.93
N ALA A 54 3.92 -6.19 1.73
CA ALA A 54 3.86 -7.16 2.83
C ALA A 54 5.10 -7.09 3.73
N GLU A 55 6.27 -6.88 3.14
CA GLU A 55 7.53 -6.75 3.88
C GLU A 55 7.54 -5.53 4.80
N LEU A 56 6.94 -4.42 4.36
CA LEU A 56 6.81 -3.21 5.16
C LEU A 56 5.95 -3.47 6.40
N ILE A 57 4.79 -4.11 6.21
CA ILE A 57 3.86 -4.44 7.29
C ILE A 57 4.51 -5.40 8.28
N LEU A 58 5.12 -6.47 7.78
CA LEU A 58 5.78 -7.50 8.59
C LEU A 58 7.00 -6.98 9.36
N SER A 59 7.74 -6.02 8.78
CA SER A 59 8.88 -5.39 9.45
C SER A 59 8.48 -4.39 10.53
N ASN A 60 7.18 -4.07 10.61
CA ASN A 60 6.64 -3.10 11.57
C ASN A 60 7.24 -1.68 11.42
N ILE A 61 7.65 -1.33 10.21
CA ILE A 61 8.13 0.01 9.89
C ILE A 61 6.96 1.00 9.97
N ASP A 62 7.18 2.14 10.65
CA ASP A 62 6.18 3.21 10.73
C ASP A 62 6.22 4.08 9.46
N ALA A 63 5.47 3.66 8.44
CA ALA A 63 5.36 4.35 7.16
C ALA A 63 4.63 5.71 7.23
N SER A 64 4.08 6.07 8.38
CA SER A 64 3.51 7.41 8.58
C SER A 64 4.57 8.50 8.82
N LYS A 65 5.80 8.09 9.14
CA LYS A 65 6.90 8.99 9.53
C LYS A 65 8.01 9.11 8.50
N ILE A 66 8.07 8.19 7.56
CA ILE A 66 9.14 8.10 6.58
C ILE A 66 8.58 7.90 5.17
N THR A 67 9.30 8.40 4.18
CA THR A 67 8.97 8.20 2.75
C THR A 67 9.81 7.10 2.11
N ASN A 68 10.83 6.60 2.84
CA ASN A 68 11.81 5.66 2.35
C ASN A 68 12.18 4.68 3.46
N THR A 69 12.12 3.38 3.18
CA THR A 69 12.42 2.33 4.17
C THR A 69 13.86 2.37 4.68
N ASN A 70 14.81 2.86 3.88
CA ASN A 70 16.23 3.00 4.30
C ASN A 70 16.41 4.01 5.45
N SER A 71 15.41 4.88 5.69
CA SER A 71 15.43 5.84 6.81
C SER A 71 14.92 5.22 8.12
N SER A 72 14.48 3.97 8.10
CA SER A 72 13.96 3.26 9.27
C SER A 72 15.08 2.55 10.04
N PRO A 73 15.05 2.55 11.37
CA PRO A 73 15.93 1.68 12.17
C PRO A 73 15.62 0.18 11.99
N LEU A 74 14.50 -0.15 11.34
CA LEU A 74 14.07 -1.53 11.05
C LEU A 74 14.37 -1.96 9.60
N THR A 75 15.21 -1.19 8.88
CA THR A 75 15.60 -1.49 7.48
C THR A 75 16.17 -2.89 7.34
N ASP A 76 17.05 -3.32 8.25
CA ASP A 76 17.66 -4.65 8.18
C ASP A 76 16.62 -5.78 8.26
N ILE A 77 15.53 -5.59 9.01
CA ILE A 77 14.42 -6.56 9.10
C ILE A 77 13.63 -6.57 7.79
N TYR A 78 13.35 -5.38 7.25
CA TYR A 78 12.69 -5.22 5.97
C TYR A 78 13.47 -5.91 4.84
N ASP A 79 14.78 -5.65 4.75
CA ASP A 79 15.66 -6.25 3.75
C ASP A 79 15.74 -7.78 3.90
N LYS A 80 15.74 -8.29 5.14
CA LYS A 80 15.65 -9.73 5.39
C LYS A 80 14.37 -10.33 4.81
N TYR A 81 13.21 -9.69 5.01
CA TYR A 81 11.94 -10.20 4.46
C TYR A 81 11.89 -10.10 2.93
N ARG A 82 12.57 -9.14 2.33
CA ARG A 82 12.70 -9.05 0.88
C ARG A 82 13.49 -10.20 0.25
N LEU A 83 14.36 -10.84 1.01
CA LEU A 83 15.13 -12.00 0.55
C LEU A 83 14.33 -13.32 0.62
N LEU A 84 13.22 -13.36 1.34
CA LEU A 84 12.36 -14.55 1.41
C LEU A 84 11.71 -14.81 0.04
N ASP A 85 11.52 -16.08 -0.29
CA ASP A 85 10.69 -16.44 -1.43
C ASP A 85 9.21 -16.10 -1.17
N LYS A 86 8.37 -16.16 -2.20
CA LYS A 86 6.96 -15.81 -2.08
C LYS A 86 6.22 -16.68 -1.06
N THR A 87 6.50 -17.98 -1.05
CA THR A 87 5.82 -18.94 -0.17
C THR A 87 6.20 -18.73 1.29
N GLU A 88 7.48 -18.47 1.55
CA GLU A 88 7.96 -18.14 2.90
C GLU A 88 7.31 -16.86 3.42
N LEU A 89 7.22 -15.83 2.57
CA LEU A 89 6.63 -14.55 2.95
C LEU A 89 5.09 -14.65 3.12
N GLU A 90 4.39 -15.40 2.26
CA GLU A 90 2.97 -15.70 2.40
C GLU A 90 2.68 -16.41 3.73
N ASN A 91 3.45 -17.46 4.05
CA ASN A 91 3.30 -18.19 5.29
C ASN A 91 3.53 -17.31 6.52
N LEU A 92 4.56 -16.46 6.49
CA LEU A 92 4.85 -15.52 7.57
C LEU A 92 3.71 -14.51 7.73
N PHE A 93 3.15 -14.00 6.63
CA PHE A 93 2.01 -13.07 6.68
C PHE A 93 0.77 -13.74 7.28
N ILE A 94 0.49 -14.99 6.89
CA ILE A 94 -0.63 -15.77 7.45
C ILE A 94 -0.43 -16.02 8.95
N GLU A 95 0.79 -16.38 9.37
CA GLU A 95 1.12 -16.54 10.80
C GLU A 95 0.86 -15.26 11.61
N LYS A 96 1.18 -14.11 11.02
CA LYS A 96 0.99 -12.80 11.66
C LYS A 96 -0.39 -12.17 11.43
N TRP A 97 -1.29 -12.86 10.73
CA TRP A 97 -2.57 -12.30 10.31
C TRP A 97 -3.41 -11.75 11.45
N GLU A 98 -3.51 -12.45 12.59
CA GLU A 98 -4.32 -11.98 13.71
C GLU A 98 -3.82 -10.65 14.28
N GLU A 99 -2.50 -10.44 14.31
CA GLU A 99 -1.88 -9.17 14.70
C GLU A 99 -2.16 -8.09 13.65
N ILE A 100 -1.96 -8.39 12.37
CA ILE A 100 -2.20 -7.47 11.25
C ILE A 100 -3.67 -7.07 11.20
N LYS A 101 -4.58 -8.04 11.30
CA LYS A 101 -6.03 -7.83 11.28
C LYS A 101 -6.50 -6.91 12.39
N SER A 102 -5.93 -7.00 13.58
CA SER A 102 -6.29 -6.14 14.72
C SER A 102 -6.05 -4.65 14.45
N ASN A 103 -5.28 -4.34 13.44
CA ASN A 103 -4.93 -2.99 13.00
C ASN A 103 -5.77 -2.49 11.81
N ILE A 104 -6.76 -3.28 11.36
CA ILE A 104 -7.70 -2.91 10.29
C ILE A 104 -9.09 -2.82 10.92
N GLU A 105 -9.75 -1.67 10.79
CA GLU A 105 -11.09 -1.49 11.30
C GLU A 105 -12.06 -1.33 10.13
N ILE A 106 -13.07 -2.20 10.09
CA ILE A 106 -14.22 -2.08 9.18
C ILE A 106 -15.47 -2.11 10.03
N LYS A 107 -16.29 -1.07 9.92
CA LYS A 107 -17.55 -0.97 10.66
C LYS A 107 -18.71 -0.99 9.70
N ILE A 108 -19.68 -1.86 9.93
CA ILE A 108 -20.98 -1.86 9.24
C ILE A 108 -22.00 -1.23 10.19
N ASN A 109 -22.70 -0.18 9.72
CA ASN A 109 -23.65 0.58 10.54
C ASN A 109 -23.03 1.00 11.89
N ASN A 110 -21.82 1.51 11.88
CA ASN A 110 -21.03 1.94 13.06
C ASN A 110 -20.66 0.82 14.05
N LYS A 111 -20.77 -0.46 13.67
CA LYS A 111 -20.37 -1.61 14.50
C LYS A 111 -19.19 -2.33 13.85
N PHE A 112 -18.17 -2.66 14.66
CA PHE A 112 -17.03 -3.43 14.18
C PHE A 112 -17.47 -4.76 13.58
N SER A 113 -16.92 -5.07 12.44
CA SER A 113 -17.19 -6.29 11.69
C SER A 113 -16.04 -7.27 11.82
N LYS A 114 -16.36 -8.55 11.73
CA LYS A 114 -15.35 -9.60 11.59
C LYS A 114 -14.78 -9.54 10.19
N ILE A 115 -13.45 -9.53 10.12
CA ILE A 115 -12.69 -9.53 8.85
C ILE A 115 -12.12 -10.93 8.65
N ASP A 116 -12.47 -11.56 7.55
CA ASP A 116 -11.91 -12.85 7.15
C ASP A 116 -10.90 -12.67 6.01
N LEU A 117 -9.66 -13.17 6.20
CA LEU A 117 -8.67 -13.26 5.13
C LEU A 117 -9.04 -14.45 4.25
N VAL A 118 -9.36 -14.18 2.99
CA VAL A 118 -9.67 -15.22 2.00
C VAL A 118 -8.39 -15.83 1.46
N ARG A 119 -7.44 -14.99 1.07
CA ARG A 119 -6.12 -15.39 0.58
C ARG A 119 -5.15 -14.21 0.57
N ILE A 120 -3.89 -14.53 0.42
CA ILE A 120 -2.81 -13.59 0.10
C ILE A 120 -2.10 -14.10 -1.15
N GLU A 121 -1.66 -13.18 -2.00
CA GLU A 121 -0.86 -13.46 -3.20
C GLU A 121 0.37 -12.56 -3.19
N ILE A 122 1.54 -13.14 -3.19
CA ILE A 122 2.82 -12.44 -3.24
C ILE A 122 3.51 -12.78 -4.56
N LYS A 123 4.00 -11.76 -5.27
CA LYS A 123 4.75 -11.97 -6.51
C LYS A 123 6.17 -12.45 -6.22
N ASP A 124 6.74 -13.20 -7.16
CA ASP A 124 8.15 -13.54 -7.11
C ASP A 124 9.03 -12.29 -7.20
N VAL A 125 10.17 -12.33 -6.54
CA VAL A 125 11.16 -11.25 -6.63
C VAL A 125 11.86 -11.33 -7.98
N THR A 126 11.65 -10.31 -8.81
CA THR A 126 12.36 -10.15 -10.08
C THR A 126 13.49 -9.12 -9.98
N ASN A 127 13.35 -8.18 -9.06
CA ASN A 127 14.34 -7.15 -8.77
C ASN A 127 14.27 -6.77 -7.28
N PHE A 128 15.38 -6.98 -6.55
CA PHE A 128 15.45 -6.65 -5.12
C PHE A 128 15.47 -5.15 -4.81
N GLU A 129 15.61 -4.29 -5.81
CA GLU A 129 15.58 -2.84 -5.63
C GLU A 129 14.16 -2.27 -5.65
N ILE A 130 13.18 -3.07 -6.09
CA ILE A 130 11.78 -2.66 -6.17
C ILE A 130 10.97 -3.47 -5.15
N SER A 131 10.09 -2.81 -4.39
CA SER A 131 9.16 -3.50 -3.50
C SER A 131 8.24 -4.43 -4.28
N ARG A 132 7.98 -5.63 -3.75
CA ARG A 132 7.00 -6.55 -4.33
C ARG A 132 5.58 -6.02 -4.11
N ASP A 133 4.74 -6.16 -5.13
CA ASP A 133 3.30 -6.04 -4.93
C ASP A 133 2.78 -7.31 -4.26
N SER A 134 2.11 -7.13 -3.15
CA SER A 134 1.37 -8.18 -2.47
C SER A 134 -0.12 -7.83 -2.48
N LEU A 135 -0.98 -8.82 -2.68
CA LEU A 135 -2.42 -8.66 -2.69
C LEU A 135 -3.02 -9.48 -1.55
N ILE A 136 -3.83 -8.85 -0.72
CA ILE A 136 -4.67 -9.55 0.24
C ILE A 136 -6.14 -9.41 -0.15
N TYR A 137 -6.89 -10.48 0.03
CA TYR A 137 -8.32 -10.54 -0.25
C TYR A 137 -9.07 -10.73 1.06
N LEU A 138 -9.89 -9.74 1.41
CA LEU A 138 -10.67 -9.73 2.63
C LEU A 138 -12.15 -9.87 2.32
N LYS A 139 -12.87 -10.51 3.24
CA LYS A 139 -14.32 -10.67 3.14
C LYS A 139 -15.00 -10.33 4.45
N ILE A 140 -16.08 -9.57 4.37
CA ILE A 140 -16.93 -9.17 5.48
C ILE A 140 -18.36 -9.60 5.16
N VAL A 141 -19.03 -10.27 6.10
CA VAL A 141 -20.40 -10.70 5.92
C VAL A 141 -21.34 -9.51 6.10
N LEU A 142 -22.20 -9.29 5.11
CA LEU A 142 -23.30 -8.33 5.16
C LEU A 142 -24.60 -9.05 5.55
N ASN A 143 -25.54 -8.29 6.06
CA ASN A 143 -26.91 -8.74 6.32
C ASN A 143 -27.89 -7.76 5.69
N LYS A 144 -29.17 -8.11 5.68
CA LYS A 144 -30.24 -7.32 5.06
C LYS A 144 -30.38 -5.89 5.59
N ASN A 145 -29.81 -5.60 6.77
CA ASN A 145 -29.85 -4.28 7.39
C ASN A 145 -28.50 -3.54 7.26
N SER A 146 -27.57 -4.05 6.46
CA SER A 146 -26.29 -3.39 6.21
C SER A 146 -26.49 -2.24 5.22
N GLU A 147 -26.41 -1.00 5.71
CA GLU A 147 -26.72 0.20 4.92
C GLU A 147 -25.45 0.97 4.52
N GLN A 148 -24.45 0.94 5.38
CA GLN A 148 -23.22 1.69 5.18
C GLN A 148 -22.04 1.03 5.88
N PHE A 149 -20.84 1.37 5.43
CA PHE A 149 -19.61 0.99 6.10
C PHE A 149 -18.62 2.15 6.20
N THR A 150 -17.66 2.03 7.13
CA THR A 150 -16.44 2.82 7.17
C THR A 150 -15.24 1.89 7.21
N PHE A 151 -14.12 2.39 6.71
CA PHE A 151 -12.85 1.69 6.63
C PHE A 151 -11.76 2.52 7.30
N LYS A 152 -10.89 1.88 8.12
CA LYS A 152 -9.73 2.53 8.70
C LYS A 152 -8.51 1.62 8.62
N TRP A 153 -7.45 2.20 8.10
CA TRP A 153 -6.16 1.57 7.95
C TRP A 153 -5.21 2.01 9.05
N PHE A 154 -4.41 1.08 9.57
CA PHE A 154 -3.49 1.42 10.65
C PHE A 154 -2.46 2.47 10.20
N LYS A 155 -2.23 3.48 11.05
CA LYS A 155 -1.36 4.59 10.69
C LYS A 155 0.06 4.17 10.29
N ASN A 156 0.63 3.15 10.96
CA ASN A 156 2.00 2.71 10.67
C ASN A 156 2.13 2.02 9.30
N TYR A 157 1.02 1.58 8.70
CA TYR A 157 1.02 1.00 7.35
C TYR A 157 1.07 2.06 6.24
N GLY A 158 1.08 3.35 6.61
CA GLY A 158 1.10 4.48 5.68
C GLY A 158 -0.28 4.86 5.14
N PRO A 159 -0.31 5.72 4.12
CA PRO A 159 -1.56 6.12 3.47
C PRO A 159 -2.14 4.99 2.61
N ILE A 160 -3.45 5.07 2.36
CA ILE A 160 -4.16 4.12 1.51
C ILE A 160 -5.17 4.84 0.62
N ILE A 161 -5.32 4.38 -0.63
CA ILE A 161 -6.35 4.81 -1.55
C ILE A 161 -7.48 3.79 -1.48
N LEU A 162 -8.67 4.21 -1.06
CA LEU A 162 -9.87 3.39 -1.02
C LEU A 162 -10.68 3.66 -2.28
N ARG A 163 -11.01 2.61 -3.06
CA ARG A 163 -11.72 2.74 -4.34
C ARG A 163 -12.85 1.73 -4.45
N GLU A 164 -14.00 2.17 -4.92
CA GLU A 164 -15.06 1.26 -5.35
C GLU A 164 -14.68 0.65 -6.70
N ASN A 165 -14.75 -0.67 -6.79
CA ASN A 165 -14.57 -1.42 -8.03
C ASN A 165 -15.90 -2.05 -8.43
N ASN A 166 -16.60 -1.44 -9.40
CA ASN A 166 -17.88 -1.93 -9.89
C ASN A 166 -17.94 -1.79 -11.40
N GLU A 167 -17.75 -2.90 -12.10
CA GLU A 167 -17.77 -2.98 -13.57
C GLU A 167 -19.11 -2.52 -14.20
N LEU A 168 -20.17 -2.42 -13.40
CA LEU A 168 -21.52 -2.03 -13.88
C LEU A 168 -21.79 -0.53 -13.75
N LYS A 169 -20.87 0.24 -13.14
CA LYS A 169 -20.98 1.68 -12.97
C LYS A 169 -20.12 2.41 -13.99
N ILE A 170 -20.54 3.63 -14.33
CA ILE A 170 -19.73 4.58 -15.09
C ILE A 170 -18.66 5.13 -14.14
N ASP A 171 -17.42 5.29 -14.59
CA ASP A 171 -16.26 5.70 -13.79
C ASP A 171 -16.49 6.96 -12.93
N ASP A 172 -17.27 7.92 -13.41
CA ASP A 172 -17.55 9.18 -12.70
C ASP A 172 -18.42 9.03 -11.45
N ASP A 173 -19.08 7.87 -11.27
CA ASP A 173 -19.95 7.57 -10.13
C ASP A 173 -19.27 6.69 -9.05
N LEU A 174 -18.03 6.28 -9.27
CA LEU A 174 -17.31 5.39 -8.36
C LEU A 174 -16.70 6.16 -7.21
N TYR A 175 -16.84 5.60 -6.00
CA TYR A 175 -16.20 6.15 -4.82
C TYR A 175 -14.69 6.03 -4.91
N THR A 176 -13.97 7.11 -4.59
CA THR A 176 -12.52 7.10 -4.42
C THR A 176 -12.12 8.11 -3.35
N GLU A 177 -11.31 7.66 -2.38
CA GLU A 177 -10.80 8.51 -1.30
C GLU A 177 -9.34 8.18 -1.00
N TYR A 178 -8.53 9.23 -0.80
CA TYR A 178 -7.17 9.09 -0.28
C TYR A 178 -7.17 9.29 1.22
N LEU A 179 -6.94 8.21 1.96
CA LEU A 179 -6.92 8.21 3.42
C LEU A 179 -5.49 8.46 3.93
N GLN A 180 -5.34 9.51 4.70
CA GLN A 180 -4.11 9.76 5.47
C GLN A 180 -3.90 8.64 6.50
N PRO A 181 -2.65 8.38 6.94
CA PRO A 181 -2.35 7.32 7.89
C PRO A 181 -3.21 7.39 9.17
N GLY A 182 -3.98 6.35 9.42
CA GLY A 182 -4.83 6.23 10.61
C GLY A 182 -6.13 7.03 10.59
N ILE A 183 -6.48 7.64 9.48
CA ILE A 183 -7.78 8.32 9.32
C ILE A 183 -8.83 7.31 8.86
N GLU A 184 -10.02 7.39 9.43
CA GLU A 184 -11.19 6.64 9.04
C GLU A 184 -11.84 7.29 7.81
N SER A 185 -12.32 6.48 6.86
CA SER A 185 -13.04 6.97 5.67
C SER A 185 -14.33 7.68 6.04
N ASP A 186 -14.87 8.46 5.12
CA ASP A 186 -16.26 8.87 5.14
C ASP A 186 -17.18 7.64 5.13
N GLN A 187 -18.46 7.86 5.47
CA GLN A 187 -19.46 6.80 5.40
C GLN A 187 -19.77 6.44 3.96
N ILE A 188 -19.58 5.18 3.62
CA ILE A 188 -19.83 4.65 2.27
C ILE A 188 -21.13 3.86 2.30
N PHE A 189 -22.11 4.33 1.54
CA PHE A 189 -23.42 3.70 1.49
C PHE A 189 -23.41 2.50 0.55
N LEU A 190 -23.87 1.36 1.07
CA LEU A 190 -24.13 0.15 0.31
C LEU A 190 -25.41 0.39 -0.47
N ARG A 191 -25.32 0.78 -1.74
CA ARG A 191 -26.49 1.07 -2.57
C ARG A 191 -27.19 -0.24 -2.89
N GLU A 192 -28.47 -0.34 -2.55
CA GLU A 192 -29.31 -1.41 -3.06
C GLU A 192 -29.29 -1.39 -4.60
N ASN A 193 -29.07 -2.54 -5.23
CA ASN A 193 -29.23 -2.75 -6.67
C ASN A 193 -30.69 -2.58 -7.14
N ASN A 194 -31.56 -2.01 -6.33
CA ASN A 194 -33.00 -1.94 -6.52
C ASN A 194 -33.49 -0.90 -7.53
N PHE A 195 -32.61 -0.08 -8.12
CA PHE A 195 -33.04 0.89 -9.14
C PHE A 195 -33.38 0.27 -10.51
N ARG A 196 -33.06 -1.02 -10.75
CA ARG A 196 -33.37 -1.65 -12.05
C ARG A 196 -34.77 -2.28 -12.14
N SER A 197 -35.45 -2.56 -11.05
CA SER A 197 -36.81 -3.11 -11.11
C SER A 197 -37.91 -2.07 -11.30
N ALA A 198 -37.64 -0.79 -11.08
CA ALA A 198 -38.60 0.30 -11.22
C ALA A 198 -38.74 0.89 -12.64
N LEU A 199 -37.86 0.48 -13.57
CA LEU A 199 -37.89 0.97 -14.97
C LEU A 199 -38.43 -0.04 -15.98
N VAL A 200 -38.95 -1.19 -15.54
CA VAL A 200 -39.53 -2.27 -16.38
C VAL A 200 -40.98 -2.59 -16.00
N SER A 201 -41.67 -1.66 -15.39
CA SER A 201 -43.12 -1.78 -15.15
C SER A 201 -43.90 -0.72 -15.97
#